data_fbea163457a4f57cc2b708ed67d3d26c
#
_entry.id   fbea163457a4f57cc2b708ed67d3d26c
#
_cell.length_a   1.000
_cell.length_b   1.000
_cell.length_c   1.000
_cell.angle_alpha   90.00
_cell.angle_beta   90.00
_cell.angle_gamma   90.00
#
_symmetry.space_group_name_H-M   'P 1'
#
loop_
_entity.id
_entity.type
_entity.pdbx_description
1 polymer ?
#
loop_
_entity_poly.entity_id
_entity_poly.type
_entity_poly.pdbx_seq_one_letter_code
_entity_poly.pdbx_strand_id
1 'polypeptide(L)'
;MSTEVVKEAKLEEEPRQCTKKEKLGHAIGVLGHDSMYTLWSTWTTPFLTDILKLPAGFLAFLFGGARFFDAFTDISMGIIADRTRSKWGRFRPWLLRSGPLMGICLALSFFKPDIGTIGLCIFAGIMYIITGSIVFTSVDIPFWSLPAAMTSNTKERSEIVGFTTTASNTITGIIGLVMPMALAFFGEFDWHVYFFLALAVAVWGVTMYLISFKLVREHVCLLYTSPSPRDC
;
A
#
# COMPACT_ATOMS: atom_id res chain seq x y z
N MET A 1 26.34 -43.69 12.59
CA MET A 1 25.31 -43.00 13.38
C MET A 1 25.12 -41.58 12.88
N SER A 2 25.10 -41.31 11.57
CA SER A 2 25.01 -39.96 11.01
C SER A 2 24.17 -39.83 9.74
N THR A 3 23.66 -40.91 9.19
CA THR A 3 22.85 -40.89 7.95
C THR A 3 21.34 -41.09 8.17
N GLU A 4 20.95 -41.57 9.35
CA GLU A 4 19.54 -41.75 9.69
C GLU A 4 18.91 -40.50 10.27
N VAL A 5 19.67 -39.66 11.00
CA VAL A 5 19.17 -38.39 11.57
C VAL A 5 18.88 -37.34 10.49
N VAL A 6 19.49 -37.44 9.32
CA VAL A 6 19.25 -36.54 8.19
C VAL A 6 18.01 -36.96 7.36
N LYS A 7 17.56 -38.21 7.51
CA LYS A 7 16.36 -38.70 6.81
C LYS A 7 15.04 -38.43 7.53
N GLU A 8 15.06 -38.13 8.84
CA GLU A 8 13.86 -37.85 9.63
C GLU A 8 13.46 -36.35 9.64
N ALA A 9 14.31 -35.45 9.20
CA ALA A 9 13.92 -34.09 8.87
C ALA A 9 13.36 -33.98 7.43
N LYS A 10 12.51 -34.90 6.99
CA LYS A 10 11.44 -34.53 6.10
C LYS A 10 10.54 -33.62 6.94
N LEU A 11 10.80 -32.31 6.85
CA LEU A 11 9.85 -31.27 7.23
C LEU A 11 8.50 -31.74 6.70
N GLU A 12 7.60 -32.15 7.57
CA GLU A 12 6.21 -32.39 7.21
C GLU A 12 5.78 -31.11 6.52
N GLU A 13 5.60 -31.19 5.21
CA GLU A 13 5.13 -30.02 4.46
C GLU A 13 3.73 -29.71 4.99
N GLU A 14 3.62 -28.65 5.77
CA GLU A 14 2.31 -28.21 6.23
C GLU A 14 1.34 -28.14 5.05
N PRO A 15 0.10 -28.61 5.20
CA PRO A 15 -0.86 -28.65 4.10
C PRO A 15 -1.09 -27.24 3.55
N ARG A 16 -1.27 -27.15 2.26
CA ARG A 16 -1.62 -25.87 1.61
C ARG A 16 -2.96 -25.38 2.14
N GLN A 17 -2.99 -24.12 2.58
CA GLN A 17 -4.16 -23.52 3.22
C GLN A 17 -4.91 -22.57 2.29
N CYS A 18 -4.21 -21.97 1.32
CA CYS A 18 -4.76 -20.98 0.43
C CYS A 18 -5.24 -21.57 -0.90
N THR A 19 -6.40 -21.13 -1.33
CA THR A 19 -6.91 -21.41 -2.67
C THR A 19 -6.20 -20.54 -3.73
N LYS A 20 -6.22 -20.98 -5.00
CA LYS A 20 -5.70 -20.18 -6.13
C LYS A 20 -6.41 -18.81 -6.22
N LYS A 21 -7.69 -18.75 -5.85
CA LYS A 21 -8.47 -17.50 -5.86
C LYS A 21 -7.97 -16.50 -4.82
N GLU A 22 -7.56 -16.97 -3.65
CA GLU A 22 -7.01 -16.12 -2.58
C GLU A 22 -5.64 -15.56 -2.96
N LYS A 23 -4.77 -16.39 -3.53
CA LYS A 23 -3.46 -15.97 -4.07
C LYS A 23 -3.62 -14.89 -5.15
N LEU A 24 -4.53 -15.14 -6.09
CA LEU A 24 -4.86 -14.15 -7.13
C LEU A 24 -5.48 -12.88 -6.52
N GLY A 25 -6.35 -13.03 -5.52
CA GLY A 25 -6.96 -11.90 -4.82
C GLY A 25 -5.93 -10.96 -4.18
N HIS A 26 -4.88 -11.51 -3.57
CA HIS A 26 -3.79 -10.71 -3.01
C HIS A 26 -2.97 -10.00 -4.12
N ALA A 27 -2.68 -10.69 -5.22
CA ALA A 27 -2.01 -10.09 -6.37
C ALA A 27 -2.85 -9.01 -7.07
N ILE A 28 -4.18 -9.16 -7.11
CA ILE A 28 -5.09 -8.09 -7.59
C ILE A 28 -5.02 -6.88 -6.64
N GLY A 29 -4.95 -7.11 -5.34
CA GLY A 29 -4.81 -6.03 -4.35
C GLY A 29 -3.56 -5.19 -4.56
N VAL A 30 -2.42 -5.82 -4.89
CA VAL A 30 -1.18 -5.08 -5.14
C VAL A 30 -1.24 -4.23 -6.41
N LEU A 31 -1.99 -4.64 -7.42
CA LEU A 31 -2.18 -3.78 -8.61
C LEU A 31 -2.82 -2.44 -8.23
N GLY A 32 -3.77 -2.44 -7.31
CA GLY A 32 -4.35 -1.21 -6.77
C GLY A 32 -3.40 -0.45 -5.86
N HIS A 33 -2.76 -1.16 -4.93
CA HIS A 33 -1.81 -0.61 -3.96
C HIS A 33 -0.68 0.13 -4.66
N ASP A 34 0.07 -0.57 -5.52
CA ASP A 34 1.28 -0.03 -6.11
C ASP A 34 1.02 0.96 -7.25
N SER A 35 -0.15 0.90 -7.90
CA SER A 35 -0.52 1.96 -8.84
C SER A 35 -0.70 3.31 -8.13
N MET A 36 -1.38 3.33 -6.98
CA MET A 36 -1.55 4.54 -6.18
C MET A 36 -0.24 5.02 -5.56
N TYR A 37 0.57 4.07 -5.04
CA TYR A 37 1.86 4.39 -4.45
C TYR A 37 2.85 4.95 -5.48
N THR A 38 2.99 4.30 -6.62
CA THR A 38 3.91 4.71 -7.69
C THR A 38 3.54 6.08 -8.23
N LEU A 39 2.24 6.33 -8.43
CA LEU A 39 1.78 7.64 -8.84
C LEU A 39 2.17 8.70 -7.80
N TRP A 40 1.85 8.46 -6.54
CA TRP A 40 2.12 9.41 -5.47
C TRP A 40 3.63 9.63 -5.27
N SER A 41 4.42 8.56 -5.12
CA SER A 41 5.85 8.65 -4.78
C SER A 41 6.69 9.27 -5.90
N THR A 42 6.34 8.99 -7.15
CA THR A 42 7.11 9.45 -8.31
C THR A 42 6.69 10.85 -8.76
N TRP A 43 5.37 11.13 -8.77
CA TRP A 43 4.83 12.33 -9.43
C TRP A 43 4.48 13.47 -8.49
N THR A 44 4.47 13.24 -7.16
CA THR A 44 4.26 14.32 -6.19
C THR A 44 5.38 15.35 -6.26
N THR A 45 6.64 14.93 -6.37
CA THR A 45 7.78 15.87 -6.44
C THR A 45 7.68 16.79 -7.68
N PRO A 46 7.55 16.30 -8.93
CA PRO A 46 7.32 17.16 -10.09
C PRO A 46 6.09 18.06 -9.95
N PHE A 47 4.99 17.55 -9.36
CA PHE A 47 3.80 18.37 -9.13
C PHE A 47 4.07 19.54 -8.18
N LEU A 48 4.79 19.31 -7.09
CA LEU A 48 5.11 20.35 -6.11
C LEU A 48 6.13 21.37 -6.67
N THR A 49 7.10 20.94 -7.48
CA THR A 49 8.15 21.79 -8.05
C THR A 49 7.68 22.56 -9.28
N ASP A 50 7.06 21.89 -10.23
CA ASP A 50 6.84 22.43 -11.58
C ASP A 50 5.46 23.04 -11.72
N ILE A 51 4.45 22.46 -11.05
CA ILE A 51 3.06 22.92 -11.10
C ILE A 51 2.74 23.93 -9.98
N LEU A 52 3.04 23.56 -8.73
CA LEU A 52 2.79 24.46 -7.58
C LEU A 52 3.91 25.46 -7.39
N LYS A 53 5.10 25.24 -7.99
CA LYS A 53 6.28 26.12 -7.91
C LYS A 53 6.68 26.48 -6.47
N LEU A 54 6.62 25.49 -5.57
CA LEU A 54 6.95 25.68 -4.18
C LEU A 54 8.45 25.91 -3.97
N PRO A 55 8.85 26.73 -2.97
CA PRO A 55 10.25 26.99 -2.69
C PRO A 55 11.05 25.73 -2.36
N ALA A 56 12.23 25.55 -2.98
CA ALA A 56 13.07 24.37 -2.77
C ALA A 56 13.46 24.14 -1.31
N GLY A 57 13.69 25.24 -0.54
CA GLY A 57 13.96 25.14 0.89
C GLY A 57 12.81 24.54 1.71
N PHE A 58 11.57 24.89 1.35
CA PHE A 58 10.38 24.28 1.95
C PHE A 58 10.28 22.78 1.61
N LEU A 59 10.51 22.40 0.35
CA LEU A 59 10.45 21.01 -0.08
C LEU A 59 11.53 20.16 0.60
N ALA A 60 12.75 20.67 0.75
CA ALA A 60 13.82 19.97 1.47
C ALA A 60 13.44 19.73 2.95
N PHE A 61 12.88 20.74 3.61
CA PHE A 61 12.37 20.61 4.98
C PHE A 61 11.21 19.61 5.07
N LEU A 62 10.25 19.69 4.15
CA LEU A 62 9.10 18.80 4.10
C LEU A 62 9.52 17.34 3.92
N PHE A 63 10.35 17.05 2.92
CA PHE A 63 10.77 15.67 2.62
C PHE A 63 11.68 15.12 3.72
N GLY A 64 12.58 15.93 4.27
CA GLY A 64 13.41 15.53 5.40
C GLY A 64 12.59 15.25 6.67
N GLY A 65 11.68 16.18 7.02
CA GLY A 65 10.80 16.03 8.18
C GLY A 65 9.85 14.84 8.06
N ALA A 66 9.27 14.61 6.87
CA ALA A 66 8.38 13.48 6.63
C ALA A 66 9.07 12.13 6.90
N ARG A 67 10.36 11.98 6.57
CA ARG A 67 11.09 10.72 6.84
C ARG A 67 11.21 10.38 8.32
N PHE A 68 11.37 11.38 9.19
CA PHE A 68 11.33 11.15 10.63
C PHE A 68 9.93 10.77 11.10
N PHE A 69 8.92 11.40 10.53
CA PHE A 69 7.53 11.11 10.87
C PHE A 69 7.12 9.70 10.38
N ASP A 70 7.57 9.28 9.19
CA ASP A 70 7.34 7.93 8.63
C ASP A 70 7.83 6.85 9.60
N ALA A 71 9.07 6.98 10.12
CA ALA A 71 9.61 5.99 11.05
C ALA A 71 8.75 5.81 12.32
N PHE A 72 8.14 6.89 12.81
CA PHE A 72 7.23 6.83 13.95
C PHE A 72 5.88 6.22 13.59
N THR A 73 5.30 6.61 12.46
CA THR A 73 3.99 6.11 12.01
C THR A 73 4.05 4.63 11.63
N ASP A 74 5.14 4.16 11.03
CA ASP A 74 5.33 2.74 10.67
C ASP A 74 5.31 1.84 11.90
N ILE A 75 6.09 2.17 12.94
CA ILE A 75 6.10 1.42 14.20
C ILE A 75 4.71 1.44 14.85
N SER A 76 4.09 2.62 14.91
CA SER A 76 2.77 2.80 15.52
C SER A 76 1.71 1.99 14.78
N MET A 77 1.73 2.01 13.45
CA MET A 77 0.77 1.27 12.63
C MET A 77 0.97 -0.24 12.73
N GLY A 78 2.22 -0.72 12.81
CA GLY A 78 2.50 -2.12 13.08
C GLY A 78 1.83 -2.60 14.37
N ILE A 79 1.99 -1.84 15.47
CA ILE A 79 1.36 -2.15 16.77
C ILE A 79 -0.17 -2.10 16.67
N ILE A 80 -0.74 -1.11 15.98
CA ILE A 80 -2.20 -0.97 15.82
C ILE A 80 -2.75 -2.12 14.99
N ALA A 81 -2.12 -2.46 13.86
CA ALA A 81 -2.52 -3.57 13.00
C ALA A 81 -2.49 -4.89 13.77
N ASP A 82 -1.44 -5.10 14.57
CA ASP A 82 -1.28 -6.29 15.40
C ASP A 82 -2.33 -6.42 16.50
N ARG A 83 -2.83 -5.34 17.04
CA ARG A 83 -3.88 -5.31 18.06
C ARG A 83 -5.28 -5.29 17.49
N THR A 84 -5.43 -5.14 16.18
CA THR A 84 -6.75 -5.08 15.54
C THR A 84 -7.45 -6.44 15.65
N ARG A 85 -8.65 -6.44 16.20
CA ARG A 85 -9.52 -7.62 16.28
C ARG A 85 -10.84 -7.31 15.58
N SER A 86 -11.17 -8.07 14.55
CA SER A 86 -12.43 -7.89 13.84
C SER A 86 -12.98 -9.23 13.34
N LYS A 87 -14.28 -9.27 13.08
CA LYS A 87 -14.97 -10.42 12.47
C LYS A 87 -14.50 -10.76 11.05
N TRP A 88 -13.69 -9.90 10.41
CA TRP A 88 -13.13 -10.12 9.07
C TRP A 88 -11.66 -10.50 9.09
N GLY A 89 -11.06 -10.65 10.26
CA GLY A 89 -9.64 -10.87 10.47
C GLY A 89 -8.93 -9.64 11.02
N ARG A 90 -7.61 -9.69 11.02
CA ARG A 90 -6.71 -8.68 11.60
C ARG A 90 -6.35 -7.59 10.58
N PHE A 91 -5.95 -7.99 9.37
CA PHE A 91 -5.41 -7.10 8.34
C PHE A 91 -6.43 -6.69 7.28
N ARG A 92 -7.36 -7.57 6.92
CA ARG A 92 -8.41 -7.30 5.91
C ARG A 92 -9.24 -6.05 6.16
N PRO A 93 -9.65 -5.70 7.41
CA PRO A 93 -10.44 -4.50 7.66
C PRO A 93 -9.74 -3.21 7.24
N TRP A 94 -8.40 -3.19 7.25
CA TRP A 94 -7.60 -2.05 6.86
C TRP A 94 -7.68 -1.78 5.36
N LEU A 95 -7.68 -2.83 4.52
CA LEU A 95 -7.88 -2.68 3.08
C LEU A 95 -9.22 -2.00 2.77
N LEU A 96 -10.27 -2.39 3.51
CA LEU A 96 -11.62 -1.85 3.31
C LEU A 96 -11.76 -0.40 3.77
N ARG A 97 -11.11 -0.03 4.89
CA ARG A 97 -11.25 1.31 5.49
C ARG A 97 -10.25 2.31 4.94
N SER A 98 -8.99 1.91 4.89
CA SER A 98 -7.91 2.80 4.48
C SER A 98 -7.75 2.89 2.97
N GLY A 99 -8.17 1.86 2.21
CA GLY A 99 -8.12 1.88 0.73
C GLY A 99 -8.89 3.05 0.12
N PRO A 100 -10.19 3.24 0.42
CA PRO A 100 -10.94 4.40 -0.05
C PRO A 100 -10.37 5.74 0.42
N LEU A 101 -9.89 5.80 1.67
CA LEU A 101 -9.25 6.99 2.22
C LEU A 101 -7.98 7.34 1.46
N MET A 102 -7.17 6.33 1.11
CA MET A 102 -5.97 6.51 0.27
C MET A 102 -6.33 7.09 -1.11
N GLY A 103 -7.40 6.59 -1.75
CA GLY A 103 -7.86 7.13 -3.03
C GLY A 103 -8.27 8.60 -2.94
N ILE A 104 -8.99 8.98 -1.89
CA ILE A 104 -9.39 10.38 -1.65
C ILE A 104 -8.14 11.26 -1.42
N CYS A 105 -7.25 10.84 -0.53
CA CYS A 105 -6.04 11.60 -0.21
C CYS A 105 -5.10 11.70 -1.42
N LEU A 106 -4.99 10.65 -2.24
CA LEU A 106 -4.23 10.68 -3.48
C LEU A 106 -4.76 11.75 -4.44
N ALA A 107 -6.06 11.79 -4.70
CA ALA A 107 -6.65 12.79 -5.57
C ALA A 107 -6.43 14.21 -5.02
N LEU A 108 -6.64 14.42 -3.71
CA LEU A 108 -6.42 15.72 -3.06
C LEU A 108 -4.95 16.16 -3.07
N SER A 109 -3.99 15.23 -3.07
CA SER A 109 -2.55 15.55 -3.15
C SER A 109 -2.16 16.21 -4.47
N PHE A 110 -2.93 15.98 -5.54
CA PHE A 110 -2.75 16.59 -6.87
C PHE A 110 -3.74 17.73 -7.16
N PHE A 111 -4.39 18.26 -6.13
CA PHE A 111 -5.29 19.40 -6.25
C PHE A 111 -4.54 20.71 -5.99
N LYS A 112 -4.80 21.74 -6.79
CA LYS A 112 -4.22 23.08 -6.64
C LYS A 112 -5.30 24.07 -6.22
N PRO A 113 -5.46 24.36 -4.92
CA PRO A 113 -6.37 25.41 -4.45
C PRO A 113 -5.78 26.80 -4.74
N ASP A 114 -6.66 27.77 -4.97
CA ASP A 114 -6.23 29.16 -5.22
C ASP A 114 -6.13 29.96 -3.90
N ILE A 115 -5.08 29.69 -3.12
CA ILE A 115 -4.91 30.23 -1.74
C ILE A 115 -3.57 30.95 -1.51
N GLY A 116 -2.90 31.32 -2.59
CA GLY A 116 -1.58 31.99 -2.52
C GLY A 116 -0.45 31.04 -2.08
N THR A 117 0.81 31.48 -2.21
CA THR A 117 1.99 30.61 -2.04
C THR A 117 2.13 30.03 -0.64
N ILE A 118 1.88 30.82 0.42
CA ILE A 118 1.98 30.33 1.80
C ILE A 118 0.90 29.29 2.07
N GLY A 119 -0.33 29.55 1.62
CA GLY A 119 -1.44 28.60 1.74
C GLY A 119 -1.15 27.29 0.99
N LEU A 120 -0.56 27.37 -0.21
CA LEU A 120 -0.14 26.18 -0.97
C LEU A 120 0.95 25.37 -0.25
N CYS A 121 1.92 26.04 0.38
CA CYS A 121 2.92 25.32 1.19
C CYS A 121 2.28 24.57 2.35
N ILE A 122 1.37 25.22 3.08
CA ILE A 122 0.67 24.59 4.21
C ILE A 122 -0.19 23.42 3.72
N PHE A 123 -1.00 23.64 2.68
CA PHE A 123 -1.86 22.59 2.10
C PHE A 123 -1.05 21.40 1.61
N ALA A 124 -0.01 21.65 0.79
CA ALA A 124 0.85 20.61 0.24
C ALA A 124 1.59 19.84 1.35
N GLY A 125 2.09 20.53 2.37
CA GLY A 125 2.75 19.91 3.52
C GLY A 125 1.82 18.98 4.29
N ILE A 126 0.61 19.45 4.59
CA ILE A 126 -0.42 18.65 5.27
C ILE A 126 -0.82 17.44 4.43
N MET A 127 -1.09 17.63 3.13
CA MET A 127 -1.49 16.55 2.25
C MET A 127 -0.36 15.53 2.06
N TYR A 128 0.90 15.97 1.96
CA TYR A 128 2.05 15.08 1.84
C TYR A 128 2.19 14.15 3.06
N ILE A 129 2.11 14.71 4.28
CA ILE A 129 2.21 13.95 5.53
C ILE A 129 1.00 13.03 5.71
N ILE A 130 -0.22 13.53 5.50
CA ILE A 130 -1.43 12.71 5.65
C ILE A 130 -1.42 11.56 4.66
N THR A 131 -1.16 11.82 3.38
CA THR A 131 -1.22 10.80 2.33
C THR A 131 -0.09 9.80 2.49
N GLY A 132 1.16 10.25 2.59
CA GLY A 132 2.35 9.39 2.63
C GLY A 132 2.52 8.69 3.97
N SER A 133 2.60 9.47 5.05
CA SER A 133 3.02 8.94 6.35
C SER A 133 1.88 8.31 7.15
N ILE A 134 0.63 8.74 6.99
CA ILE A 134 -0.48 8.22 7.80
C ILE A 134 -1.33 7.24 7.00
N VAL A 135 -1.91 7.69 5.89
CA VAL A 135 -2.91 6.90 5.16
C VAL A 135 -2.24 5.78 4.39
N PHE A 136 -1.13 6.06 3.70
CA PHE A 136 -0.39 5.03 2.97
C PHE A 136 0.11 3.94 3.93
N THR A 137 0.81 4.29 5.00
CA THR A 137 1.30 3.35 6.02
C THR A 137 0.17 2.50 6.62
N SER A 138 -1.04 3.09 6.80
CA SER A 138 -2.21 2.36 7.32
C SER A 138 -2.75 1.28 6.38
N VAL A 139 -2.42 1.34 5.10
CA VAL A 139 -2.75 0.30 4.11
C VAL A 139 -1.58 -0.62 3.87
N ASP A 140 -0.37 -0.08 3.72
CA ASP A 140 0.84 -0.78 3.32
C ASP A 140 1.23 -1.90 4.32
N ILE A 141 1.37 -1.55 5.59
CA ILE A 141 1.78 -2.51 6.63
C ILE A 141 0.80 -3.68 6.74
N PRO A 142 -0.53 -3.47 6.87
CA PRO A 142 -1.47 -4.59 6.88
C PRO A 142 -1.47 -5.39 5.57
N PHE A 143 -1.30 -4.75 4.42
CA PHE A 143 -1.31 -5.41 3.12
C PHE A 143 -0.14 -6.40 2.99
N TRP A 144 1.09 -5.96 3.29
CA TRP A 144 2.27 -6.82 3.20
C TRP A 144 2.38 -7.83 4.35
N SER A 145 1.65 -7.63 5.45
CA SER A 145 1.52 -8.62 6.53
C SER A 145 0.50 -9.72 6.25
N LEU A 146 -0.42 -9.48 5.31
CA LEU A 146 -1.54 -10.38 5.00
C LEU A 146 -1.10 -11.79 4.56
N PRO A 147 -0.04 -12.01 3.75
CA PRO A 147 0.42 -13.36 3.39
C PRO A 147 0.77 -14.23 4.60
N ALA A 148 1.27 -13.63 5.69
CA ALA A 148 1.56 -14.37 6.92
C ALA A 148 0.29 -14.82 7.67
N ALA A 149 -0.82 -14.08 7.53
CA ALA A 149 -2.11 -14.46 8.07
C ALA A 149 -2.91 -15.38 7.15
N MET A 150 -2.55 -15.46 5.88
CA MET A 150 -3.20 -16.34 4.90
C MET A 150 -2.73 -17.79 5.05
N THR A 151 -1.46 -18.05 5.35
CA THR A 151 -0.91 -19.40 5.45
C THR A 151 0.25 -19.52 6.43
N SER A 152 0.30 -20.62 7.16
CA SER A 152 1.45 -21.04 7.98
C SER A 152 2.56 -21.70 7.14
N ASN A 153 2.21 -22.28 5.98
CA ASN A 153 3.15 -22.94 5.11
C ASN A 153 4.13 -21.95 4.46
N THR A 154 5.42 -22.06 4.78
CA THR A 154 6.47 -21.15 4.32
C THR A 154 6.65 -21.14 2.81
N LYS A 155 6.55 -22.31 2.15
CA LYS A 155 6.65 -22.42 0.69
C LYS A 155 5.48 -21.71 0.03
N GLU A 156 4.27 -21.94 0.52
CA GLU A 156 3.06 -21.30 0.00
C GLU A 156 3.09 -19.78 0.19
N ARG A 157 3.59 -19.29 1.34
CA ARG A 157 3.80 -17.87 1.59
C ARG A 157 4.79 -17.25 0.59
N SER A 158 5.91 -17.93 0.32
CA SER A 158 6.89 -17.49 -0.67
C SER A 158 6.30 -17.43 -2.08
N GLU A 159 5.45 -18.40 -2.46
CA GLU A 159 4.72 -18.37 -3.74
C GLU A 159 3.79 -17.13 -3.83
N ILE A 160 3.03 -16.85 -2.77
CA ILE A 160 2.13 -15.68 -2.71
C ILE A 160 2.93 -14.39 -2.88
N VAL A 161 3.99 -14.22 -2.09
CA VAL A 161 4.84 -13.02 -2.12
C VAL A 161 5.51 -12.87 -3.49
N GLY A 162 6.07 -13.94 -4.05
CA GLY A 162 6.72 -13.90 -5.36
C GLY A 162 5.75 -13.51 -6.48
N PHE A 163 4.54 -14.07 -6.48
CA PHE A 163 3.51 -13.72 -7.45
C PHE A 163 3.03 -12.27 -7.29
N THR A 164 2.85 -11.83 -6.05
CA THR A 164 2.48 -10.46 -5.72
C THR A 164 3.55 -9.47 -6.14
N THR A 165 4.84 -9.75 -5.87
CA THR A 165 5.96 -8.90 -6.27
C THR A 165 6.07 -8.78 -7.80
N THR A 166 5.81 -9.86 -8.53
CA THR A 166 5.79 -9.81 -10.01
C THR A 166 4.67 -8.89 -10.51
N ALA A 167 3.46 -8.99 -9.94
CA ALA A 167 2.34 -8.10 -10.26
C ALA A 167 2.65 -6.63 -9.89
N SER A 168 3.29 -6.40 -8.74
CA SER A 168 3.79 -5.11 -8.27
C SER A 168 4.71 -4.45 -9.29
N ASN A 169 5.78 -5.14 -9.67
CA ASN A 169 6.74 -4.63 -10.65
C ASN A 169 6.09 -4.33 -12.00
N THR A 170 5.13 -5.15 -12.41
CA THR A 170 4.40 -4.96 -13.67
C THR A 170 3.58 -3.68 -13.64
N ILE A 171 2.77 -3.46 -12.59
CA ILE A 171 1.93 -2.26 -12.50
C ILE A 171 2.76 -0.99 -12.32
N THR A 172 3.85 -1.04 -11.55
CA THR A 172 4.80 0.05 -11.40
C THR A 172 5.39 0.46 -12.74
N GLY A 173 5.80 -0.51 -13.57
CA GLY A 173 6.28 -0.26 -14.93
C GLY A 173 5.20 0.36 -15.84
N ILE A 174 3.97 -0.13 -15.76
CA ILE A 174 2.83 0.40 -16.53
C ILE A 174 2.56 1.86 -16.14
N ILE A 175 2.46 2.17 -14.85
CA ILE A 175 2.25 3.55 -14.38
C ILE A 175 3.41 4.45 -14.79
N GLY A 176 4.66 3.96 -14.70
CA GLY A 176 5.85 4.67 -15.12
C GLY A 176 5.88 5.03 -16.61
N LEU A 177 5.21 4.24 -17.47
CA LEU A 177 5.07 4.53 -18.91
C LEU A 177 3.82 5.37 -19.22
N VAL A 178 2.70 5.03 -18.62
CA VAL A 178 1.39 5.66 -18.92
C VAL A 178 1.38 7.13 -18.48
N MET A 179 1.94 7.43 -17.32
CA MET A 179 1.91 8.81 -16.78
C MET A 179 2.64 9.82 -17.66
N PRO A 180 3.92 9.63 -18.06
CA PRO A 180 4.58 10.59 -18.94
C PRO A 180 3.89 10.70 -20.31
N MET A 181 3.39 9.59 -20.86
CA MET A 181 2.65 9.62 -22.12
C MET A 181 1.34 10.43 -22.00
N ALA A 182 0.61 10.27 -20.93
CA ALA A 182 -0.62 11.02 -20.69
C ALA A 182 -0.33 12.51 -20.49
N LEU A 183 0.72 12.86 -19.73
CA LEU A 183 1.14 14.25 -19.53
C LEU A 183 1.61 14.90 -20.84
N ALA A 184 2.39 14.20 -21.64
CA ALA A 184 2.83 14.70 -22.95
C ALA A 184 1.66 14.92 -23.92
N PHE A 185 0.61 14.10 -23.83
CA PHE A 185 -0.55 14.20 -24.73
C PHE A 185 -1.58 15.26 -24.29
N PHE A 186 -1.87 15.34 -22.98
CA PHE A 186 -2.94 16.21 -22.44
C PHE A 186 -2.42 17.57 -21.92
N GLY A 187 -1.14 17.71 -21.65
CA GLY A 187 -0.50 18.95 -21.18
C GLY A 187 0.29 18.75 -19.89
N GLU A 188 1.62 18.88 -20.00
CA GLU A 188 2.58 18.59 -18.93
C GLU A 188 2.48 19.57 -17.76
N PHE A 189 2.05 20.82 -18.00
CA PHE A 189 2.00 21.88 -16.99
C PHE A 189 0.59 22.23 -16.52
N ASP A 190 -0.42 21.42 -16.85
CA ASP A 190 -1.79 21.63 -16.38
C ASP A 190 -2.06 20.75 -15.16
N TRP A 191 -2.33 21.39 -14.00
CA TRP A 191 -2.66 20.68 -12.77
C TRP A 191 -3.95 19.83 -12.86
N HIS A 192 -4.88 20.18 -13.74
CA HIS A 192 -6.10 19.40 -13.95
C HIS A 192 -5.78 18.00 -14.50
N VAL A 193 -4.75 17.88 -15.36
CA VAL A 193 -4.32 16.59 -15.90
C VAL A 193 -3.81 15.69 -14.78
N TYR A 194 -2.96 16.22 -13.89
CA TYR A 194 -2.48 15.47 -12.72
C TYR A 194 -3.63 15.03 -11.81
N PHE A 195 -4.58 15.93 -11.55
CA PHE A 195 -5.74 15.64 -10.71
C PHE A 195 -6.63 14.55 -11.30
N PHE A 196 -6.99 14.63 -12.58
CA PHE A 196 -7.84 13.62 -13.20
C PHE A 196 -7.16 12.29 -13.37
N LEU A 197 -5.85 12.24 -13.65
CA LEU A 197 -5.07 11.01 -13.66
C LEU A 197 -4.99 10.38 -12.26
N ALA A 198 -4.74 11.19 -11.23
CA ALA A 198 -4.75 10.73 -9.85
C ALA A 198 -6.13 10.19 -9.45
N LEU A 199 -7.20 10.85 -9.86
CA LEU A 199 -8.58 10.39 -9.62
C LEU A 199 -8.86 9.06 -10.33
N ALA A 200 -8.44 8.90 -11.58
CA ALA A 200 -8.60 7.65 -12.32
C ALA A 200 -7.85 6.50 -11.66
N VAL A 201 -6.60 6.72 -11.25
CA VAL A 201 -5.79 5.73 -10.53
C VAL A 201 -6.37 5.45 -9.14
N ALA A 202 -6.92 6.45 -8.45
CA ALA A 202 -7.60 6.27 -7.17
C ALA A 202 -8.83 5.37 -7.30
N VAL A 203 -9.70 5.61 -8.27
CA VAL A 203 -10.88 4.76 -8.54
C VAL A 203 -10.46 3.34 -8.89
N TRP A 204 -9.45 3.19 -9.75
CA TRP A 204 -8.87 1.89 -10.08
C TRP A 204 -8.35 1.18 -8.83
N GLY A 205 -7.50 1.85 -8.04
CA GLY A 205 -6.87 1.28 -6.86
C GLY A 205 -7.87 0.86 -5.79
N VAL A 206 -8.87 1.70 -5.51
CA VAL A 206 -9.95 1.38 -4.57
C VAL A 206 -10.74 0.16 -5.06
N THR A 207 -11.04 0.08 -6.35
CA THR A 207 -11.74 -1.08 -6.92
C THR A 207 -10.95 -2.37 -6.73
N MET A 208 -9.63 -2.35 -6.98
CA MET A 208 -8.76 -3.51 -6.76
C MET A 208 -8.69 -3.92 -5.29
N TYR A 209 -8.65 -2.97 -4.35
CA TYR A 209 -8.73 -3.27 -2.92
C TYR A 209 -10.05 -3.92 -2.51
N LEU A 210 -11.17 -3.45 -3.04
CA LEU A 210 -12.48 -4.04 -2.75
C LEU A 210 -12.60 -5.47 -3.31
N ILE A 211 -12.03 -5.73 -4.48
CA ILE A 211 -11.96 -7.08 -5.06
C ILE A 211 -11.05 -7.97 -4.20
N SER A 212 -9.87 -7.49 -3.84
CA SER A 212 -8.93 -8.20 -2.97
C SER A 212 -9.57 -8.54 -1.62
N PHE A 213 -10.23 -7.59 -0.98
CA PHE A 213 -10.94 -7.82 0.28
C PHE A 213 -11.98 -8.94 0.19
N LYS A 214 -12.69 -9.07 -0.94
CA LYS A 214 -13.68 -10.14 -1.15
C LYS A 214 -13.03 -11.51 -1.39
N LEU A 215 -11.89 -11.55 -2.06
CA LEU A 215 -11.24 -12.79 -2.49
C LEU A 215 -10.32 -13.38 -1.42
N VAL A 216 -9.59 -12.54 -0.69
CA VAL A 216 -8.60 -12.98 0.29
C VAL A 216 -9.27 -13.33 1.62
N ARG A 217 -8.78 -14.38 2.29
CA ARG A 217 -9.19 -14.77 3.65
C ARG A 217 -7.96 -15.01 4.52
N GLU A 218 -8.11 -14.71 5.81
CA GLU A 218 -7.11 -15.00 6.82
C GLU A 218 -7.44 -16.37 7.43
N HIS A 219 -6.50 -17.32 7.37
CA HIS A 219 -6.67 -18.69 7.86
C HIS A 219 -5.83 -18.96 9.12
N VAL A 220 -4.79 -18.14 9.35
CA VAL A 220 -3.85 -18.32 10.46
C VAL A 220 -4.13 -17.30 11.55
N CYS A 221 -4.39 -17.80 12.73
CA CYS A 221 -4.50 -16.96 13.93
C CYS A 221 -3.08 -16.66 14.45
N LEU A 222 -2.59 -15.45 14.23
CA LEU A 222 -1.27 -15.00 14.66
C LEU A 222 -1.27 -14.50 16.11
N LEU A 223 -1.82 -15.29 17.04
CA LEU A 223 -1.80 -14.94 18.46
C LEU A 223 -0.51 -15.43 19.12
N TYR A 224 0.44 -14.51 19.30
CA TYR A 224 1.70 -14.78 20.02
C TYR A 224 1.53 -14.92 21.55
N THR A 225 0.34 -14.69 22.13
CA THR A 225 0.21 -14.51 23.57
C THR A 225 -0.99 -15.17 24.27
N SER A 226 -1.84 -15.92 23.58
CA SER A 226 -2.92 -16.64 24.28
C SER A 226 -3.36 -17.91 23.55
N PRO A 227 -3.30 -19.07 24.21
CA PRO A 227 -3.70 -20.36 23.63
C PRO A 227 -5.21 -20.60 23.68
N SER A 228 -6.05 -19.56 23.71
CA SER A 228 -7.50 -19.75 23.75
C SER A 228 -8.10 -19.85 22.34
N PRO A 229 -8.79 -20.97 22.01
CA PRO A 229 -9.49 -21.12 20.73
C PRO A 229 -10.62 -20.11 20.50
N ARG A 230 -11.00 -19.34 21.53
CA ARG A 230 -12.06 -18.32 21.46
C ARG A 230 -11.57 -16.98 20.90
N ASP A 231 -10.28 -16.81 20.76
CA ASP A 231 -9.65 -15.55 20.32
C ASP A 231 -9.29 -15.55 18.83
N CYS A 232 -9.60 -16.63 18.13
CA CYS A 232 -9.53 -16.81 16.70
C CYS A 232 -10.97 -16.85 16.05
#